data_6251f79d4f7c066626e2fb2bf9035746
#
_entry.id   6251f79d4f7c066626e2fb2bf9035746
#
_cell.length_a   1.000
_cell.length_b   1.000
_cell.length_c   1.000
_cell.angle_alpha   90.00
_cell.angle_beta   90.00
_cell.angle_gamma   90.00
#
_symmetry.space_group_name_H-M   'P 1'
#
loop_
_entity.id
_entity.type
_entity.pdbx_description
1 polymer ?
#
loop_
_entity_poly.entity_id
_entity_poly.type
_entity_poly.pdbx_seq_one_letter_code
_entity_poly.pdbx_strand_id
1 'polypeptide(L)'
;ESMYLLFAFFAGIFLLIRFVGAGYLRRAKKTPAYLPQMLNRNHLYYKSKTTARYVLALTILNVCAVFYFLFQVVSVTIAEKPESLYPYDFVCIADDGDDAIFDRIKNGYQAKIIEYPMVRVANADKTEQNEGVQQGKRPQGQQIGISETIYRALKKANGQTSKLSQNVLDAKGNKVYLVHQQDRSVKAQPVDWSYGKKKPFLHIGIPCEGFSMFRAKLDSPTYIQRTIAGEEFGSLIGCFRQGKLENVVVFSDEYFKKAQKMWKYTNIIDGSIITDKKDRIDGVTVSQGPTKLVLIHTDKKHVPEIDNAMQKFAQKHKADLDYDAEISSYYSKKAAVADIKTERATKQIVNIFVISAMAIASMFLVYVKVLSELED
;
A
#
# COMPACT_ATOMS: atom_id res chain seq x y z
N GLU A 1 9.87 -12.73 -16.00
CA GLU A 1 9.57 -14.11 -16.45
C GLU A 1 8.11 -14.26 -16.93
N SER A 2 7.12 -13.74 -16.22
CA SER A 2 5.69 -13.83 -16.59
C SER A 2 5.38 -13.26 -17.98
N MET A 3 6.05 -12.19 -18.39
CA MET A 3 5.82 -11.53 -19.68
C MET A 3 6.30 -12.38 -20.86
N TYR A 4 7.38 -13.13 -20.69
CA TYR A 4 7.88 -14.06 -21.73
C TYR A 4 6.94 -15.25 -21.91
N LEU A 5 6.37 -15.79 -20.82
CA LEU A 5 5.37 -16.87 -20.89
C LEU A 5 4.11 -16.42 -21.61
N LEU A 6 3.63 -15.19 -21.34
CA LEU A 6 2.47 -14.63 -22.02
C LEU A 6 2.74 -14.45 -23.52
N PHE A 7 3.90 -13.93 -23.88
CA PHE A 7 4.31 -13.78 -25.29
C PHE A 7 4.42 -15.14 -25.99
N ALA A 8 5.05 -16.14 -25.35
CA ALA A 8 5.15 -17.49 -25.87
C ALA A 8 3.77 -18.15 -26.08
N PHE A 9 2.84 -17.91 -25.16
CA PHE A 9 1.47 -18.38 -25.27
C PHE A 9 0.74 -17.80 -26.49
N PHE A 10 0.79 -16.47 -26.69
CA PHE A 10 0.17 -15.84 -27.86
C PHE A 10 0.84 -16.22 -29.18
N ALA A 11 2.17 -16.35 -29.17
CA ALA A 11 2.90 -16.87 -30.32
C ALA A 11 2.49 -18.32 -30.67
N GLY A 12 2.32 -19.16 -29.64
CA GLY A 12 1.82 -20.53 -29.79
C GLY A 12 0.42 -20.57 -30.42
N ILE A 13 -0.51 -19.76 -29.94
CA ILE A 13 -1.87 -19.64 -30.51
C ILE A 13 -1.81 -19.19 -31.97
N PHE A 14 -0.99 -18.18 -32.27
CA PHE A 14 -0.80 -17.71 -33.65
C PHE A 14 -0.29 -18.81 -34.58
N LEU A 15 0.75 -19.51 -34.17
CA LEU A 15 1.31 -20.64 -34.91
C LEU A 15 0.28 -21.75 -35.13
N LEU A 16 -0.47 -22.09 -34.08
CA LEU A 16 -1.50 -23.12 -34.13
C LEU A 16 -2.59 -22.78 -35.16
N ILE A 17 -3.16 -21.56 -35.10
CA ILE A 17 -4.17 -21.10 -36.05
C ILE A 17 -3.64 -21.10 -37.48
N ARG A 18 -2.42 -20.60 -37.68
CA ARG A 18 -1.82 -20.49 -39.01
C ARG A 18 -1.44 -21.83 -39.62
N PHE A 19 -0.85 -22.73 -38.85
CA PHE A 19 -0.28 -23.98 -39.38
C PHE A 19 -1.30 -25.13 -39.41
N VAL A 20 -2.17 -25.23 -38.41
CA VAL A 20 -3.19 -26.29 -38.38
C VAL A 20 -4.19 -26.08 -39.52
N GLY A 21 -4.72 -24.86 -39.72
CA GLY A 21 -5.62 -24.56 -40.82
C GLY A 21 -5.01 -24.82 -42.20
N ALA A 22 -3.78 -24.29 -42.43
CA ALA A 22 -3.09 -24.51 -43.70
C ALA A 22 -2.69 -25.97 -43.91
N GLY A 23 -2.27 -26.68 -42.88
CA GLY A 23 -1.93 -28.10 -42.93
C GLY A 23 -3.11 -29.01 -43.24
N TYR A 24 -4.26 -28.71 -42.61
CA TYR A 24 -5.52 -29.41 -42.89
C TYR A 24 -5.93 -29.27 -44.37
N LEU A 25 -5.94 -28.04 -44.89
CA LEU A 25 -6.29 -27.77 -46.27
C LEU A 25 -5.31 -28.42 -47.29
N ARG A 26 -4.01 -28.42 -46.99
CA ARG A 26 -2.99 -29.10 -47.83
C ARG A 26 -3.21 -30.63 -47.85
N ARG A 27 -3.57 -31.23 -46.71
CA ARG A 27 -3.89 -32.69 -46.64
C ARG A 27 -5.20 -32.99 -47.37
N ALA A 28 -6.22 -32.15 -47.21
CA ALA A 28 -7.49 -32.30 -47.89
C ALA A 28 -7.35 -32.31 -49.43
N LYS A 29 -6.46 -31.51 -50.00
CA LYS A 29 -6.18 -31.49 -51.44
C LYS A 29 -5.67 -32.80 -52.02
N LYS A 30 -5.11 -33.66 -51.15
CA LYS A 30 -4.59 -35.00 -51.57
C LYS A 30 -5.63 -36.08 -51.52
N THR A 31 -6.86 -35.79 -51.10
CA THR A 31 -7.93 -36.81 -50.97
C THR A 31 -8.89 -36.80 -52.17
N PRO A 32 -9.37 -37.97 -52.67
CA PRO A 32 -10.30 -38.05 -53.78
C PRO A 32 -11.58 -37.23 -53.54
N ALA A 33 -12.01 -37.09 -52.28
CA ALA A 33 -13.19 -36.34 -51.88
C ALA A 33 -13.02 -34.80 -52.02
N TYR A 34 -11.85 -34.33 -52.46
CA TYR A 34 -11.60 -32.89 -52.64
C TYR A 34 -12.32 -32.33 -53.88
N LEU A 35 -12.32 -33.09 -54.97
CA LEU A 35 -12.89 -32.63 -56.27
C LEU A 35 -14.37 -32.22 -56.20
N PRO A 36 -15.28 -32.98 -55.56
CA PRO A 36 -16.68 -32.62 -55.45
C PRO A 36 -16.94 -31.36 -54.58
N GLN A 37 -15.98 -31.06 -53.67
CA GLN A 37 -16.05 -29.93 -52.71
C GLN A 37 -15.07 -28.82 -53.05
N MET A 38 -14.48 -28.88 -54.26
CA MET A 38 -13.38 -27.99 -54.63
C MET A 38 -13.78 -26.52 -54.57
N LEU A 39 -14.98 -26.14 -55.02
CA LEU A 39 -15.48 -24.77 -55.00
C LEU A 39 -15.53 -24.22 -53.58
N ASN A 40 -16.17 -24.91 -52.62
CA ASN A 40 -16.26 -24.49 -51.24
C ASN A 40 -14.91 -24.50 -50.50
N ARG A 41 -14.08 -25.51 -50.80
CA ARG A 41 -12.76 -25.62 -50.14
C ARG A 41 -11.73 -24.64 -50.70
N ASN A 42 -11.78 -24.30 -51.99
CA ASN A 42 -10.92 -23.25 -52.56
C ASN A 42 -11.32 -21.86 -52.04
N HIS A 43 -12.59 -21.56 -51.92
CA HIS A 43 -13.06 -20.33 -51.30
C HIS A 43 -12.50 -20.18 -49.87
N LEU A 44 -12.60 -21.23 -49.03
CA LEU A 44 -12.00 -21.26 -47.70
C LEU A 44 -10.47 -21.09 -47.74
N TYR A 45 -9.79 -21.63 -48.75
CA TYR A 45 -8.34 -21.49 -48.88
C TYR A 45 -7.93 -20.06 -49.20
N TYR A 46 -8.61 -19.38 -50.11
CA TYR A 46 -8.31 -18.00 -50.48
C TYR A 46 -8.66 -17.01 -49.34
N LYS A 47 -9.79 -17.22 -48.66
CA LYS A 47 -10.16 -16.43 -47.47
C LYS A 47 -9.46 -16.85 -46.19
N SER A 48 -8.76 -17.99 -46.16
CA SER A 48 -8.13 -18.54 -44.95
C SER A 48 -7.21 -17.58 -44.24
N LYS A 49 -6.46 -16.75 -44.99
CA LYS A 49 -5.53 -15.77 -44.44
C LYS A 49 -6.26 -14.63 -43.70
N THR A 50 -7.36 -14.15 -44.25
CA THR A 50 -8.19 -13.09 -43.64
C THR A 50 -8.97 -13.67 -42.45
N THR A 51 -9.62 -14.81 -42.61
CA THR A 51 -10.34 -15.52 -41.56
C THR A 51 -9.40 -15.84 -40.36
N ALA A 52 -8.18 -16.34 -40.64
CA ALA A 52 -7.20 -16.61 -39.61
C ALA A 52 -6.84 -15.36 -38.78
N ARG A 53 -6.77 -14.18 -39.39
CA ARG A 53 -6.53 -12.91 -38.68
C ARG A 53 -7.67 -12.54 -37.75
N TYR A 54 -8.93 -12.66 -38.22
CA TYR A 54 -10.11 -12.39 -37.39
C TYR A 54 -10.22 -13.39 -36.22
N VAL A 55 -10.04 -14.68 -36.49
CA VAL A 55 -10.06 -15.72 -35.45
C VAL A 55 -8.96 -15.47 -34.42
N LEU A 56 -7.75 -15.09 -34.87
CA LEU A 56 -6.66 -14.75 -33.98
C LEU A 56 -7.00 -13.54 -33.10
N ALA A 57 -7.49 -12.46 -33.69
CA ALA A 57 -7.88 -11.26 -32.95
C ALA A 57 -8.97 -11.55 -31.91
N LEU A 58 -10.01 -12.30 -32.30
CA LEU A 58 -11.09 -12.74 -31.42
C LEU A 58 -10.57 -13.64 -30.28
N THR A 59 -9.68 -14.58 -30.60
CA THR A 59 -9.09 -15.47 -29.60
C THR A 59 -8.25 -14.69 -28.59
N ILE A 60 -7.40 -13.78 -29.06
CA ILE A 60 -6.59 -12.92 -28.19
C ILE A 60 -7.49 -12.09 -27.27
N LEU A 61 -8.52 -11.44 -27.84
CA LEU A 61 -9.44 -10.60 -27.07
C LEU A 61 -10.17 -11.39 -25.98
N ASN A 62 -10.70 -12.58 -26.33
CA ASN A 62 -11.41 -13.41 -25.37
C ASN A 62 -10.47 -13.99 -24.28
N VAL A 63 -9.27 -14.42 -24.67
CA VAL A 63 -8.27 -14.89 -23.69
C VAL A 63 -7.88 -13.77 -22.74
N CYS A 64 -7.66 -12.55 -23.24
CA CYS A 64 -7.38 -11.39 -22.39
C CYS A 64 -8.56 -11.08 -21.43
N ALA A 65 -9.80 -11.15 -21.93
CA ALA A 65 -10.99 -10.92 -21.12
C ALA A 65 -11.14 -11.97 -20.00
N VAL A 66 -10.97 -13.25 -20.32
CA VAL A 66 -11.04 -14.34 -19.33
C VAL A 66 -9.91 -14.22 -18.32
N PHE A 67 -8.69 -13.93 -18.77
CA PHE A 67 -7.54 -13.78 -17.86
C PHE A 67 -7.73 -12.60 -16.92
N TYR A 68 -8.20 -11.46 -17.44
CA TYR A 68 -8.53 -10.30 -16.64
C TYR A 68 -9.62 -10.61 -15.61
N PHE A 69 -10.69 -11.26 -16.02
CA PHE A 69 -11.78 -11.68 -15.14
C PHE A 69 -11.28 -12.60 -14.02
N LEU A 70 -10.52 -13.66 -14.36
CA LEU A 70 -9.96 -14.58 -13.37
C LEU A 70 -9.04 -13.87 -12.37
N PHE A 71 -8.19 -12.96 -12.86
CA PHE A 71 -7.31 -12.17 -11.99
C PHE A 71 -8.11 -11.34 -10.99
N GLN A 72 -9.21 -10.72 -11.44
CA GLN A 72 -10.08 -9.94 -10.56
C GLN A 72 -10.80 -10.81 -9.53
N VAL A 73 -11.33 -11.95 -9.93
CA VAL A 73 -12.00 -12.90 -9.01
C VAL A 73 -11.01 -13.36 -7.92
N VAL A 74 -9.81 -13.76 -8.32
CA VAL A 74 -8.77 -14.19 -7.37
C VAL A 74 -8.41 -13.05 -6.42
N SER A 75 -8.20 -11.85 -6.93
CA SER A 75 -7.87 -10.66 -6.16
C SER A 75 -8.91 -10.34 -5.08
N VAL A 76 -10.20 -10.43 -5.41
CA VAL A 76 -11.30 -10.20 -4.45
C VAL A 76 -11.41 -11.34 -3.42
N THR A 77 -11.17 -12.56 -3.83
CA THR A 77 -11.33 -13.74 -2.96
C THR A 77 -10.24 -13.83 -1.89
N ILE A 78 -9.03 -13.35 -2.20
CA ILE A 78 -7.90 -13.40 -1.27
C ILE A 78 -7.92 -12.22 -0.28
N ALA A 79 -8.59 -11.11 -0.62
CA ALA A 79 -8.59 -9.90 0.19
C ALA A 79 -9.20 -10.13 1.58
N GLU A 80 -8.52 -9.62 2.62
CA GLU A 80 -9.04 -9.67 3.99
C GLU A 80 -10.31 -8.82 4.11
N LYS A 81 -11.18 -9.18 5.06
CA LYS A 81 -12.39 -8.37 5.35
C LYS A 81 -11.95 -6.99 5.84
N PRO A 82 -12.52 -5.89 5.31
CA PRO A 82 -12.12 -4.54 5.72
C PRO A 82 -12.17 -4.32 7.23
N GLU A 83 -13.16 -4.89 7.90
CA GLU A 83 -13.35 -4.75 9.34
C GLU A 83 -12.23 -5.41 10.16
N SER A 84 -11.59 -6.47 9.64
CA SER A 84 -10.49 -7.16 10.33
C SER A 84 -9.15 -6.42 10.23
N LEU A 85 -9.05 -5.46 9.31
CA LEU A 85 -7.87 -4.64 9.14
C LEU A 85 -7.73 -3.53 10.20
N TYR A 86 -8.79 -3.30 10.99
CA TYR A 86 -8.83 -2.24 11.99
C TYR A 86 -9.29 -2.80 13.34
N PRO A 87 -8.35 -3.18 14.21
CA PRO A 87 -8.68 -3.77 15.52
C PRO A 87 -9.34 -2.77 16.48
N TYR A 88 -9.11 -1.47 16.32
CA TYR A 88 -9.60 -0.40 17.18
C TYR A 88 -10.58 0.50 16.44
N ASP A 89 -11.57 1.09 17.16
CA ASP A 89 -12.55 1.99 16.54
C ASP A 89 -11.92 3.34 16.18
N PHE A 90 -11.03 3.84 17.06
CA PHE A 90 -10.18 4.99 16.78
C PHE A 90 -8.74 4.70 17.21
N VAL A 91 -7.81 5.24 16.46
CA VAL A 91 -6.38 5.28 16.77
C VAL A 91 -5.95 6.73 16.74
N CYS A 92 -5.40 7.23 17.84
CA CYS A 92 -4.99 8.62 17.98
C CYS A 92 -3.51 8.68 18.32
N ILE A 93 -2.87 9.72 17.83
CA ILE A 93 -1.49 10.07 18.11
C ILE A 93 -1.55 11.41 18.84
N ALA A 94 -1.23 11.39 20.14
CA ALA A 94 -1.50 12.47 21.06
C ALA A 94 -0.28 12.88 21.88
N ASP A 95 -0.33 14.06 22.47
CA ASP A 95 0.63 14.52 23.44
C ASP A 95 0.13 14.45 24.90
N ASP A 96 0.96 14.83 25.84
CA ASP A 96 0.60 14.82 27.27
C ASP A 96 -0.46 15.88 27.62
N GLY A 97 -0.67 16.89 26.77
CA GLY A 97 -1.69 17.94 26.95
C GLY A 97 -3.11 17.54 26.53
N ASP A 98 -3.29 16.35 25.99
CA ASP A 98 -4.56 15.89 25.45
C ASP A 98 -5.37 15.00 26.39
N ASP A 99 -4.87 14.68 27.56
CA ASP A 99 -5.50 13.77 28.52
C ASP A 99 -6.96 14.15 28.81
N ALA A 100 -7.26 15.44 28.93
CA ALA A 100 -8.61 15.93 29.22
C ALA A 100 -9.67 15.57 28.16
N ILE A 101 -9.30 15.40 26.89
CA ILE A 101 -10.24 14.97 25.85
C ILE A 101 -10.51 13.46 25.96
N PHE A 102 -9.48 12.67 26.22
CA PHE A 102 -9.60 11.23 26.38
C PHE A 102 -10.36 10.86 27.66
N ASP A 103 -10.14 11.58 28.75
CA ASP A 103 -10.93 11.43 29.99
C ASP A 103 -12.42 11.73 29.78
N ARG A 104 -12.75 12.77 29.01
CA ARG A 104 -14.14 13.05 28.64
C ARG A 104 -14.77 11.95 27.82
N ILE A 105 -14.03 11.41 26.85
CA ILE A 105 -14.52 10.31 26.01
C ILE A 105 -14.73 9.06 26.86
N LYS A 106 -13.77 8.73 27.72
CA LYS A 106 -13.85 7.59 28.61
C LYS A 106 -15.05 7.64 29.53
N ASN A 107 -15.24 8.79 30.18
CA ASN A 107 -16.31 8.97 31.19
C ASN A 107 -17.68 9.21 30.54
N GLY A 108 -17.73 9.97 29.45
CA GLY A 108 -18.99 10.33 28.78
C GLY A 108 -19.62 9.20 27.97
N TYR A 109 -18.77 8.36 27.35
CA TYR A 109 -19.22 7.32 26.41
C TYR A 109 -18.85 5.90 26.84
N GLN A 110 -18.33 5.73 28.08
CA GLN A 110 -17.86 4.43 28.59
C GLN A 110 -16.89 3.71 27.62
N ALA A 111 -16.12 4.49 26.88
CA ALA A 111 -15.17 3.97 25.93
C ALA A 111 -13.97 3.32 26.66
N LYS A 112 -13.50 2.19 26.14
CA LYS A 112 -12.26 1.58 26.62
C LYS A 112 -11.09 2.25 25.90
N ILE A 113 -10.30 2.99 26.66
CA ILE A 113 -9.09 3.68 26.16
C ILE A 113 -7.86 2.96 26.67
N ILE A 114 -6.91 2.72 25.77
CA ILE A 114 -5.62 2.11 26.05
C ILE A 114 -4.56 3.07 25.52
N GLU A 115 -3.63 3.46 26.37
CA GLU A 115 -2.56 4.39 26.04
C GLU A 115 -1.20 3.70 26.12
N TYR A 116 -0.36 3.95 25.12
CA TYR A 116 1.00 3.49 25.09
C TYR A 116 1.94 4.65 24.76
N PRO A 117 3.10 4.72 25.41
CA PRO A 117 4.13 5.65 24.98
C PRO A 117 4.63 5.28 23.59
N MET A 118 4.88 6.29 22.77
CA MET A 118 5.43 6.15 21.44
C MET A 118 6.49 7.20 21.13
N VAL A 119 7.22 6.97 20.06
CA VAL A 119 8.10 7.97 19.43
C VAL A 119 7.81 8.01 17.93
N ARG A 120 8.04 9.15 17.31
CA ARG A 120 8.06 9.21 15.85
C ARG A 120 9.40 8.70 15.32
N VAL A 121 9.32 7.97 14.23
CA VAL A 121 10.49 7.43 13.53
C VAL A 121 10.39 7.83 12.07
N ALA A 122 11.31 8.65 11.62
CA ALA A 122 11.45 8.95 10.22
C ALA A 122 12.40 7.96 9.55
N ASN A 123 12.07 7.54 8.34
CA ASN A 123 12.98 6.78 7.50
C ASN A 123 13.51 7.64 6.36
N ALA A 124 14.73 7.35 5.94
CA ALA A 124 15.34 8.00 4.80
C ALA A 124 16.01 6.98 3.89
N ASP A 125 16.06 7.29 2.63
CA ASP A 125 16.88 6.58 1.66
C ASP A 125 18.22 7.29 1.42
N LYS A 126 19.22 6.50 1.06
CA LYS A 126 20.50 7.05 0.61
C LYS A 126 20.36 7.43 -0.86
N THR A 127 20.31 8.72 -1.15
CA THR A 127 20.38 9.18 -2.53
C THR A 127 21.73 8.80 -3.14
N GLU A 128 21.72 8.08 -4.25
CA GLU A 128 22.91 7.90 -5.06
C GLU A 128 23.30 9.25 -5.67
N GLN A 129 24.60 9.54 -5.65
CA GLN A 129 25.14 10.77 -6.23
C GLN A 129 24.89 10.80 -7.73
N ASN A 130 24.13 11.75 -8.20
CA ASN A 130 24.38 12.36 -9.50
C ASN A 130 25.39 13.49 -9.29
N GLU A 131 26.43 13.51 -10.11
CA GLU A 131 27.56 14.44 -10.05
C GLU A 131 27.13 15.87 -9.74
N GLY A 132 27.59 16.41 -8.62
CA GLY A 132 27.42 17.81 -8.22
C GLY A 132 26.39 18.10 -7.12
N VAL A 133 25.62 17.11 -6.63
CA VAL A 133 24.69 17.28 -5.50
C VAL A 133 25.27 16.60 -4.27
N GLN A 134 25.34 17.34 -3.16
CA GLN A 134 25.79 16.77 -1.87
C GLN A 134 24.95 15.56 -1.49
N GLN A 135 25.60 14.52 -0.94
CA GLN A 135 24.95 13.30 -0.46
C GLN A 135 23.91 13.66 0.61
N GLY A 136 22.66 13.74 0.20
CA GLY A 136 21.53 13.94 1.11
C GLY A 136 20.76 12.63 1.30
N LYS A 137 20.24 12.39 2.50
CA LYS A 137 19.28 11.33 2.76
C LYS A 137 17.89 11.89 2.46
N ARG A 138 17.16 11.30 1.52
CA ARG A 138 15.77 11.69 1.25
C ARG A 138 14.86 11.11 2.31
N PRO A 139 14.12 11.94 3.06
CA PRO A 139 13.03 11.45 3.90
C PRO A 139 11.98 10.72 3.06
N GLN A 140 11.50 9.57 3.58
CA GLN A 140 10.52 8.74 2.89
C GLN A 140 9.17 8.72 3.60
N GLY A 141 9.12 9.01 4.89
CA GLY A 141 7.89 9.03 5.66
C GLY A 141 8.11 8.93 7.17
N GLN A 142 7.00 8.91 7.89
CA GLN A 142 6.97 8.77 9.33
C GLN A 142 6.31 7.47 9.73
N GLN A 143 6.79 6.89 10.84
CA GLN A 143 6.25 5.67 11.43
C GLN A 143 6.14 5.85 12.95
N ILE A 144 5.44 4.90 13.55
CA ILE A 144 5.29 4.80 15.00
C ILE A 144 6.38 3.89 15.57
N GLY A 145 7.23 4.42 16.43
CA GLY A 145 8.19 3.63 17.19
C GLY A 145 7.62 3.22 18.54
N ILE A 146 7.69 1.92 18.86
CA ILE A 146 7.25 1.35 20.13
C ILE A 146 8.29 0.39 20.70
N SER A 147 8.13 0.01 21.97
CA SER A 147 8.97 -1.00 22.58
C SER A 147 8.50 -2.43 22.29
N GLU A 148 9.40 -3.40 22.48
CA GLU A 148 9.08 -4.83 22.36
C GLU A 148 7.94 -5.24 23.30
N THR A 149 7.92 -4.76 24.53
CA THR A 149 6.86 -5.03 25.49
C THR A 149 5.52 -4.52 25.01
N ILE A 150 5.45 -3.30 24.44
CA ILE A 150 4.23 -2.72 23.87
C ILE A 150 3.77 -3.54 22.66
N TYR A 151 4.68 -3.91 21.77
CA TYR A 151 4.35 -4.76 20.63
C TYR A 151 3.73 -6.09 21.05
N ARG A 152 4.31 -6.77 22.05
CA ARG A 152 3.77 -8.03 22.57
C ARG A 152 2.40 -7.83 23.23
N ALA A 153 2.20 -6.73 23.96
CA ALA A 153 0.93 -6.38 24.58
C ALA A 153 -0.16 -6.15 23.51
N LEU A 154 0.16 -5.42 22.45
CA LEU A 154 -0.75 -5.18 21.32
C LEU A 154 -1.11 -6.48 20.59
N LYS A 155 -0.15 -7.36 20.33
CA LYS A 155 -0.41 -8.69 19.75
C LYS A 155 -1.36 -9.50 20.62
N LYS A 156 -1.11 -9.56 21.93
CA LYS A 156 -1.97 -10.27 22.88
C LYS A 156 -3.38 -9.67 22.92
N ALA A 157 -3.51 -8.34 22.96
CA ALA A 157 -4.79 -7.65 22.95
C ALA A 157 -5.63 -7.95 21.69
N ASN A 158 -4.98 -8.13 20.55
CA ASN A 158 -5.60 -8.48 19.27
C ASN A 158 -5.81 -10.00 19.09
N GLY A 159 -5.52 -10.84 20.08
CA GLY A 159 -5.60 -12.29 19.96
C GLY A 159 -4.58 -12.88 18.97
N GLN A 160 -3.49 -12.17 18.72
CA GLN A 160 -2.46 -12.57 17.74
C GLN A 160 -1.20 -13.07 18.48
N THR A 161 -0.50 -14.01 17.85
CA THR A 161 0.80 -14.49 18.35
C THR A 161 1.91 -13.55 17.90
N SER A 162 2.83 -13.21 18.80
CA SER A 162 4.05 -12.48 18.46
C SER A 162 4.96 -13.32 17.58
N LYS A 163 5.40 -12.75 16.46
CA LYS A 163 6.40 -13.37 15.57
C LYS A 163 7.83 -12.95 15.94
N LEU A 164 7.99 -11.95 16.79
CA LEU A 164 9.28 -11.50 17.27
C LEU A 164 9.84 -12.51 18.27
N SER A 165 10.97 -13.13 17.92
CA SER A 165 11.70 -14.02 18.80
C SER A 165 12.29 -13.25 19.98
N GLN A 166 12.60 -13.95 21.06
CA GLN A 166 13.26 -13.33 22.23
C GLN A 166 14.70 -12.95 21.90
N ASN A 167 15.18 -11.86 22.49
CA ASN A 167 16.59 -11.40 22.43
C ASN A 167 17.12 -11.11 21.01
N VAL A 168 16.24 -10.83 20.06
CA VAL A 168 16.64 -10.48 18.69
C VAL A 168 17.02 -9.01 18.56
N LEU A 169 16.36 -8.14 19.34
CA LEU A 169 16.61 -6.71 19.38
C LEU A 169 17.72 -6.35 20.36
N ASP A 170 18.54 -5.37 20.02
CA ASP A 170 19.67 -4.98 20.85
C ASP A 170 19.43 -3.65 21.61
N ALA A 171 20.11 -3.51 22.74
CA ALA A 171 20.04 -2.33 23.61
C ALA A 171 20.64 -1.05 22.99
N LYS A 172 21.37 -1.16 21.88
CA LYS A 172 21.92 -0.03 21.12
C LYS A 172 20.96 0.45 20.05
N GLY A 173 19.90 -0.33 19.75
CA GLY A 173 18.93 -0.04 18.71
C GLY A 173 19.45 -0.24 17.30
N ASN A 174 20.53 -0.96 17.10
CA ASN A 174 21.05 -1.28 15.76
C ASN A 174 20.14 -2.25 15.01
N LYS A 175 19.37 -3.05 15.74
CA LYS A 175 18.41 -4.01 15.21
C LYS A 175 17.01 -3.56 15.53
N VAL A 176 16.15 -3.59 14.52
CA VAL A 176 14.72 -3.22 14.62
C VAL A 176 13.85 -4.34 14.05
N TYR A 177 12.61 -4.42 14.54
CA TYR A 177 11.60 -5.27 13.95
C TYR A 177 10.52 -4.39 13.33
N LEU A 178 10.05 -4.74 12.12
CA LEU A 178 9.09 -3.94 11.39
C LEU A 178 7.74 -4.63 11.32
N VAL A 179 6.68 -3.87 11.54
CA VAL A 179 5.31 -4.28 11.28
C VAL A 179 4.75 -3.41 10.17
N HIS A 180 4.63 -4.00 8.99
CA HIS A 180 3.97 -3.38 7.84
C HIS A 180 2.47 -3.56 8.00
N GLN A 181 1.76 -2.48 8.30
CA GLN A 181 0.34 -2.52 8.59
C GLN A 181 -0.48 -2.49 7.30
N GLN A 182 -0.67 -3.65 6.71
CA GLN A 182 -1.35 -3.83 5.43
C GLN A 182 -2.11 -5.15 5.37
N ASP A 183 -3.06 -5.22 4.45
CA ASP A 183 -3.75 -6.47 4.11
C ASP A 183 -2.72 -7.50 3.62
N ARG A 184 -2.70 -8.69 4.24
CA ARG A 184 -1.74 -9.77 3.92
C ARG A 184 -1.94 -10.36 2.54
N SER A 185 -3.12 -10.18 1.97
CA SER A 185 -3.45 -10.66 0.62
C SER A 185 -2.80 -9.80 -0.47
N VAL A 186 -2.51 -8.55 -0.15
CA VAL A 186 -1.85 -7.65 -1.07
C VAL A 186 -0.35 -7.88 -0.91
N LYS A 187 0.35 -8.23 -1.99
CA LYS A 187 1.77 -7.94 -2.12
C LYS A 187 1.92 -6.42 -2.20
N ALA A 188 1.48 -5.73 -1.16
CA ALA A 188 1.82 -4.34 -1.03
C ALA A 188 3.33 -4.29 -1.04
N GLN A 189 3.88 -3.45 -1.87
CA GLN A 189 5.28 -3.15 -1.74
C GLN A 189 5.45 -2.67 -0.31
N PRO A 190 6.33 -3.28 0.47
CA PRO A 190 6.74 -2.67 1.72
C PRO A 190 7.03 -1.22 1.37
N VAL A 191 6.57 -0.29 2.22
CA VAL A 191 7.02 1.09 2.13
C VAL A 191 8.50 0.98 1.88
N ASP A 192 9.00 1.58 0.83
CA ASP A 192 10.30 1.23 0.27
C ASP A 192 11.43 1.74 1.19
N TRP A 193 11.48 1.10 2.35
CA TRP A 193 12.32 1.46 3.47
C TRP A 193 13.79 1.28 3.14
N SER A 194 14.04 0.52 2.11
CA SER A 194 15.40 0.02 1.91
C SER A 194 15.76 -0.27 0.46
N TYR A 195 14.89 -0.03 -0.52
CA TYR A 195 15.10 -0.48 -1.91
C TYR A 195 15.61 -1.93 -1.96
N GLY A 196 14.94 -2.80 -1.20
CA GLY A 196 15.34 -4.20 -1.06
C GLY A 196 16.56 -4.44 -0.17
N LYS A 197 17.12 -3.42 0.47
CA LYS A 197 18.23 -3.55 1.42
C LYS A 197 17.67 -3.63 2.83
N LYS A 198 18.00 -4.70 3.58
CA LYS A 198 17.58 -4.90 4.98
C LYS A 198 18.29 -3.96 5.97
N LYS A 199 18.63 -2.75 5.57
CA LYS A 199 19.38 -1.76 6.35
C LYS A 199 18.85 -0.34 6.13
N PRO A 200 17.65 -0.02 6.62
CA PRO A 200 17.10 1.32 6.50
C PRO A 200 17.87 2.33 7.34
N PHE A 201 17.84 3.59 6.90
CA PHE A 201 18.26 4.71 7.73
C PHE A 201 17.06 5.22 8.52
N LEU A 202 17.14 5.15 9.84
CA LEU A 202 16.08 5.57 10.75
C LEU A 202 16.56 6.69 11.68
N HIS A 203 15.70 7.66 11.87
CA HIS A 203 15.86 8.77 12.79
C HIS A 203 14.72 8.77 13.82
N ILE A 204 15.04 9.02 15.09
CA ILE A 204 14.03 9.27 16.11
C ILE A 204 13.65 10.75 16.00
N GLY A 205 12.57 11.03 15.33
CA GLY A 205 12.14 12.39 15.01
C GLY A 205 11.19 12.44 13.82
N ILE A 206 10.90 13.65 13.39
CA ILE A 206 10.11 13.97 12.20
C ILE A 206 11.01 13.90 10.97
N PRO A 207 10.48 13.63 9.76
CA PRO A 207 11.25 13.73 8.54
C PRO A 207 11.82 15.13 8.36
N CYS A 208 13.14 15.21 8.22
CA CYS A 208 13.81 16.45 7.90
C CYS A 208 13.95 16.56 6.39
N GLU A 209 13.31 17.53 5.76
CA GLU A 209 13.60 17.82 4.36
C GLU A 209 14.99 18.35 4.14
N GLY A 210 15.76 17.62 3.35
CA GLY A 210 17.13 17.99 2.99
C GLY A 210 17.26 18.90 1.77
N PHE A 211 16.25 19.68 1.38
CA PHE A 211 16.29 20.40 0.10
C PHE A 211 16.38 21.93 0.17
N SER A 212 16.47 22.55 1.33
CA SER A 212 16.83 23.95 1.38
C SER A 212 18.36 24.08 1.49
N MET A 213 18.97 24.97 0.70
CA MET A 213 20.40 25.26 0.78
C MET A 213 20.85 25.74 2.20
N PHE A 214 19.92 26.14 3.03
CA PHE A 214 20.12 26.46 4.44
C PHE A 214 20.17 25.24 5.36
N ARG A 215 19.70 24.06 4.91
CA ARG A 215 19.60 22.83 5.70
C ARG A 215 20.74 21.84 5.47
N ALA A 216 21.72 22.17 4.68
CA ALA A 216 22.93 21.35 4.50
C ALA A 216 23.69 21.10 5.84
N LYS A 217 23.45 21.91 6.87
CA LYS A 217 23.94 21.68 8.25
C LYS A 217 23.14 20.63 9.01
N LEU A 218 21.95 20.26 8.52
CA LEU A 218 21.09 19.18 9.06
C LEU A 218 21.35 17.82 8.37
N ASP A 219 22.38 17.75 7.58
CA ASP A 219 22.92 16.48 7.09
C ASP A 219 23.41 15.69 8.30
N SER A 220 22.40 15.18 8.98
CA SER A 220 22.53 14.95 10.37
C SER A 220 23.09 13.58 10.61
N PRO A 221 23.99 13.46 11.59
CA PRO A 221 24.36 12.21 12.20
C PRO A 221 23.17 11.47 12.84
N THR A 222 21.96 12.00 12.73
CA THR A 222 20.75 11.47 13.39
C THR A 222 20.10 10.30 12.64
N TYR A 223 20.25 10.20 11.30
CA TYR A 223 19.81 9.04 10.55
C TYR A 223 20.82 7.90 10.68
N ILE A 224 20.49 6.93 11.51
CA ILE A 224 21.36 5.80 11.79
C ILE A 224 20.92 4.63 10.91
N GLN A 225 21.88 3.99 10.23
CA GLN A 225 21.62 2.75 9.53
C GLN A 225 21.35 1.63 10.52
N ARG A 226 20.19 0.98 10.40
CA ARG A 226 19.78 -0.12 11.28
C ARG A 226 19.58 -1.41 10.47
N THR A 227 19.66 -2.54 11.14
CA THR A 227 19.40 -3.84 10.53
C THR A 227 17.99 -4.27 10.86
N ILE A 228 17.22 -4.68 9.85
CA ILE A 228 15.91 -5.30 10.05
C ILE A 228 16.17 -6.74 10.55
N ALA A 229 15.88 -6.98 11.82
CA ALA A 229 16.04 -8.28 12.47
C ALA A 229 14.88 -9.23 12.15
N GLY A 230 13.76 -8.70 11.73
CA GLY A 230 12.58 -9.41 11.25
C GLY A 230 11.50 -8.44 10.85
N GLU A 231 10.55 -8.94 10.09
CA GLU A 231 9.41 -8.15 9.61
C GLU A 231 8.14 -9.00 9.55
N GLU A 232 7.01 -8.35 9.69
CA GLU A 232 5.71 -8.99 9.48
C GLU A 232 4.75 -8.05 8.77
N PHE A 233 3.75 -8.66 8.14
CA PHE A 233 2.65 -7.98 7.46
C PHE A 233 1.36 -8.29 8.20
N GLY A 234 0.54 -7.28 8.43
CA GLY A 234 -0.75 -7.43 9.07
C GLY A 234 -1.11 -6.24 9.96
N SER A 235 -2.33 -6.18 10.42
CA SER A 235 -2.81 -5.10 11.26
C SER A 235 -2.39 -5.30 12.71
N LEU A 236 -1.68 -4.33 13.27
CA LEU A 236 -1.41 -4.23 14.70
C LEU A 236 -2.28 -3.15 15.34
N ILE A 237 -2.33 -1.97 14.74
CA ILE A 237 -3.19 -0.85 15.18
C ILE A 237 -4.23 -0.47 14.12
N GLY A 238 -3.93 -0.69 12.83
CA GLY A 238 -4.81 -0.45 11.70
C GLY A 238 -4.05 -0.32 10.39
N CYS A 239 -4.64 -0.79 9.29
CA CYS A 239 -4.03 -0.74 7.95
C CYS A 239 -4.39 0.57 7.25
N PHE A 240 -4.05 1.71 7.84
CA PHE A 240 -4.38 3.02 7.30
C PHE A 240 -3.66 3.26 5.98
N ARG A 241 -4.42 3.70 4.97
CA ARG A 241 -3.98 3.84 3.57
C ARG A 241 -3.20 2.61 3.05
N GLN A 242 -3.69 1.43 3.42
CA GLN A 242 -3.13 0.14 2.99
C GLN A 242 -1.63 0.00 3.29
N GLY A 243 -1.21 0.45 4.47
CA GLY A 243 0.17 0.32 4.95
C GLY A 243 1.13 1.39 4.44
N LYS A 244 0.64 2.42 3.74
CA LYS A 244 1.48 3.57 3.39
C LYS A 244 1.76 4.48 4.57
N LEU A 245 0.90 4.45 5.59
CA LEU A 245 1.00 5.27 6.78
C LEU A 245 1.02 4.41 8.03
N GLU A 246 1.67 4.93 9.06
CA GLU A 246 1.64 4.42 10.42
C GLU A 246 2.14 2.97 10.55
N ASN A 247 3.12 2.57 9.76
CA ASN A 247 3.87 1.35 10.02
C ASN A 247 4.55 1.43 11.39
N VAL A 248 4.83 0.28 11.98
CA VAL A 248 5.38 0.24 13.33
C VAL A 248 6.83 -0.26 13.30
N VAL A 249 7.69 0.50 13.97
CA VAL A 249 9.08 0.13 14.24
C VAL A 249 9.17 -0.31 15.70
N VAL A 250 9.58 -1.54 15.91
CA VAL A 250 9.74 -2.09 17.26
C VAL A 250 11.20 -2.06 17.64
N PHE A 251 11.49 -1.45 18.79
CA PHE A 251 12.80 -1.39 19.44
C PHE A 251 12.82 -2.28 20.68
N SER A 252 14.03 -2.64 21.13
CA SER A 252 14.19 -3.22 22.47
C SER A 252 13.69 -2.23 23.53
N ASP A 253 13.18 -2.73 24.65
CA ASP A 253 12.68 -1.88 25.74
C ASP A 253 13.77 -0.93 26.28
N GLU A 254 15.02 -1.39 26.30
CA GLU A 254 16.14 -0.57 26.75
C GLU A 254 16.44 0.58 25.79
N TYR A 255 16.48 0.31 24.47
CA TYR A 255 16.69 1.37 23.50
C TYR A 255 15.50 2.31 23.42
N PHE A 256 14.28 1.81 23.52
CA PHE A 256 13.07 2.62 23.48
C PHE A 256 13.06 3.71 24.56
N LYS A 257 13.52 3.41 25.78
CA LYS A 257 13.70 4.41 26.85
C LYS A 257 14.67 5.53 26.44
N LYS A 258 15.74 5.17 25.71
CA LYS A 258 16.67 6.19 25.15
C LYS A 258 16.00 6.99 24.04
N ALA A 259 15.26 6.31 23.14
CA ALA A 259 14.52 6.93 22.05
C ALA A 259 13.47 7.94 22.55
N GLN A 260 12.76 7.62 23.65
CA GLN A 260 11.82 8.57 24.28
C GLN A 260 12.51 9.86 24.76
N LYS A 261 13.70 9.72 25.36
CA LYS A 261 14.50 10.90 25.77
C LYS A 261 14.93 11.72 24.54
N MET A 262 15.41 11.05 23.49
CA MET A 262 15.77 11.72 22.22
C MET A 262 14.58 12.44 21.63
N TRP A 263 13.40 11.80 21.59
CA TRP A 263 12.18 12.38 21.06
C TRP A 263 11.75 13.65 21.79
N LYS A 264 11.93 13.75 23.09
CA LYS A 264 11.66 14.97 23.88
C LYS A 264 12.44 16.19 23.39
N TYR A 265 13.60 16.00 22.81
CA TYR A 265 14.44 17.10 22.29
C TYR A 265 14.23 17.38 20.82
N THR A 266 13.75 16.40 20.04
CA THR A 266 13.61 16.50 18.57
C THR A 266 12.17 16.61 18.09
N ASN A 267 11.20 16.64 19.01
CA ASN A 267 9.78 16.65 18.70
C ASN A 267 9.20 18.05 18.44
N ILE A 268 10.03 19.01 18.09
CA ILE A 268 9.60 20.35 17.73
C ILE A 268 9.06 20.31 16.31
N ILE A 269 7.79 20.67 16.16
CA ILE A 269 7.06 20.63 14.90
C ILE A 269 6.69 22.05 14.52
N ASP A 270 7.38 22.60 13.56
CA ASP A 270 7.01 23.86 12.92
C ASP A 270 7.27 23.84 11.40
N GLY A 271 7.39 22.63 10.82
CA GLY A 271 7.75 22.46 9.40
C GLY A 271 9.19 22.86 9.08
N SER A 272 9.90 23.51 9.98
CA SER A 272 11.32 23.81 9.87
C SER A 272 12.02 23.30 11.12
N ILE A 273 12.99 22.42 10.98
CA ILE A 273 13.86 22.08 12.11
C ILE A 273 14.78 23.26 12.34
N ILE A 274 14.33 24.11 13.23
CA ILE A 274 15.11 25.22 13.70
C ILE A 274 15.97 24.71 14.84
N THR A 275 17.20 24.41 14.55
CA THR A 275 18.19 24.00 15.56
C THR A 275 18.74 25.17 16.35
N ASP A 276 18.56 26.39 15.84
CA ASP A 276 19.02 27.63 16.49
C ASP A 276 17.82 28.52 16.86
N LYS A 277 17.76 28.94 18.12
CA LYS A 277 16.71 29.86 18.62
C LYS A 277 16.66 31.20 17.85
N LYS A 278 17.73 31.55 17.15
CA LYS A 278 17.81 32.76 16.33
C LYS A 278 17.06 32.66 15.00
N ASP A 279 16.80 31.45 14.53
CA ASP A 279 16.14 31.23 13.24
C ASP A 279 14.62 31.06 13.36
N ARG A 280 14.05 31.35 14.54
CA ARG A 280 12.60 31.34 14.75
C ARG A 280 11.96 32.47 13.95
N ILE A 281 11.06 32.11 13.04
CA ILE A 281 10.19 33.06 12.40
C ILE A 281 9.18 33.53 13.44
N ASP A 282 9.15 34.82 13.75
CA ASP A 282 8.21 35.42 14.69
C ASP A 282 6.78 35.06 14.31
N GLY A 283 6.02 34.50 15.27
CA GLY A 283 4.61 34.13 15.13
C GLY A 283 4.31 32.68 14.81
N VAL A 284 5.30 31.82 14.68
CA VAL A 284 5.05 30.35 14.56
C VAL A 284 4.93 29.74 15.96
N THR A 285 3.78 29.18 16.27
CA THR A 285 3.58 28.43 17.51
C THR A 285 4.31 27.09 17.36
N VAL A 286 5.38 26.93 18.13
CA VAL A 286 6.10 25.66 18.22
C VAL A 286 5.25 24.71 19.06
N SER A 287 4.73 23.66 18.46
CA SER A 287 4.07 22.59 19.20
C SER A 287 5.01 21.43 19.43
N GLN A 288 4.71 20.64 20.45
CA GLN A 288 5.45 19.43 20.72
C GLN A 288 4.79 18.26 20.00
N GLY A 289 5.59 17.40 19.36
CA GLY A 289 5.10 16.24 18.67
C GLY A 289 4.49 15.18 19.60
N PRO A 290 3.71 14.28 19.05
CA PRO A 290 2.96 13.30 19.81
C PRO A 290 3.88 12.34 20.55
N THR A 291 3.52 12.01 21.79
CA THR A 291 4.25 11.10 22.68
C THR A 291 3.47 9.84 23.03
N LYS A 292 2.18 9.83 22.72
CA LYS A 292 1.24 8.76 23.08
C LYS A 292 0.52 8.18 21.86
N LEU A 293 0.43 6.87 21.83
CA LEU A 293 -0.46 6.12 20.96
C LEU A 293 -1.70 5.78 21.77
N VAL A 294 -2.85 6.33 21.42
CA VAL A 294 -4.13 6.13 22.10
C VAL A 294 -5.06 5.30 21.23
N LEU A 295 -5.50 4.18 21.79
CA LEU A 295 -6.34 3.19 21.13
C LEU A 295 -7.73 3.15 21.81
N ILE A 296 -8.78 3.34 21.04
CA ILE A 296 -10.13 3.47 21.58
C ILE A 296 -11.03 2.38 21.03
N HIS A 297 -11.70 1.67 21.96
CA HIS A 297 -12.84 0.82 21.66
C HIS A 297 -14.12 1.46 22.21
N THR A 298 -15.16 1.46 21.40
CA THR A 298 -16.45 2.03 21.79
C THR A 298 -17.62 1.27 21.17
N ASP A 299 -18.80 1.43 21.77
CA ASP A 299 -20.03 0.94 21.18
C ASP A 299 -20.36 1.71 19.89
N LYS A 300 -20.93 1.03 18.91
CA LYS A 300 -21.30 1.62 17.61
C LYS A 300 -22.16 2.87 17.71
N LYS A 301 -23.03 2.93 18.75
CA LYS A 301 -23.92 4.07 19.00
C LYS A 301 -23.18 5.37 19.33
N HIS A 302 -21.98 5.28 19.91
CA HIS A 302 -21.18 6.44 20.33
C HIS A 302 -20.09 6.84 19.33
N VAL A 303 -19.93 6.07 18.24
CA VAL A 303 -18.93 6.37 17.22
C VAL A 303 -19.10 7.78 16.61
N PRO A 304 -20.33 8.27 16.30
CA PRO A 304 -20.48 9.61 15.72
C PRO A 304 -20.06 10.74 16.66
N GLU A 305 -20.41 10.63 17.96
CA GLU A 305 -20.08 11.64 18.96
C GLU A 305 -18.58 11.69 19.21
N ILE A 306 -17.95 10.53 19.32
CA ILE A 306 -16.49 10.43 19.48
C ILE A 306 -15.79 10.94 18.23
N ASP A 307 -16.28 10.64 17.03
CA ASP A 307 -15.71 11.13 15.78
C ASP A 307 -15.72 12.67 15.71
N ASN A 308 -16.83 13.31 16.13
CA ASN A 308 -16.89 14.76 16.25
C ASN A 308 -15.86 15.33 17.25
N ALA A 309 -15.65 14.63 18.37
CA ALA A 309 -14.62 15.05 19.34
C ALA A 309 -13.21 14.89 18.73
N MET A 310 -12.98 13.83 17.98
CA MET A 310 -11.70 13.57 17.30
C MET A 310 -11.43 14.55 16.14
N GLN A 311 -12.46 15.01 15.44
CA GLN A 311 -12.30 16.07 14.44
C GLN A 311 -11.79 17.38 15.06
N LYS A 312 -12.34 17.75 16.25
CA LYS A 312 -11.83 18.92 16.99
C LYS A 312 -10.40 18.72 17.50
N PHE A 313 -10.09 17.50 17.95
CA PHE A 313 -8.72 17.11 18.30
C PHE A 313 -7.78 17.26 17.10
N ALA A 314 -8.17 16.75 15.92
CA ALA A 314 -7.36 16.88 14.71
C ALA A 314 -7.15 18.34 14.27
N GLN A 315 -8.15 19.20 14.45
CA GLN A 315 -8.00 20.62 14.15
C GLN A 315 -6.96 21.31 15.05
N LYS A 316 -6.91 20.93 16.33
CA LYS A 316 -5.91 21.42 17.29
C LYS A 316 -4.51 20.98 16.88
N HIS A 317 -4.36 19.74 16.37
CA HIS A 317 -3.07 19.15 16.02
C HIS A 317 -2.72 19.25 14.53
N LYS A 318 -3.44 20.05 13.74
CA LYS A 318 -3.23 20.13 12.30
C LYS A 318 -1.83 20.59 11.91
N ALA A 319 -1.23 21.48 12.70
CA ALA A 319 0.13 21.95 12.48
C ALA A 319 1.20 20.92 12.91
N ASP A 320 0.85 19.98 13.77
CA ASP A 320 1.78 19.06 14.41
C ASP A 320 2.23 17.90 13.51
N LEU A 321 1.57 17.72 12.37
CA LEU A 321 1.71 16.55 11.51
C LEU A 321 2.10 16.90 10.08
N ASP A 322 2.36 18.16 9.84
CA ASP A 322 2.40 18.74 8.50
C ASP A 322 3.71 18.57 7.77
N TYR A 323 4.18 17.36 7.67
CA TYR A 323 5.12 17.12 6.61
C TYR A 323 4.52 16.42 5.42
N ASP A 324 3.51 15.60 5.67
CA ASP A 324 2.68 14.93 4.68
C ASP A 324 1.23 15.26 5.03
N ALA A 325 0.53 16.02 4.21
CA ALA A 325 -0.89 16.32 4.34
C ALA A 325 -1.77 15.04 4.44
N GLU A 326 -1.16 13.89 4.32
CA GLU A 326 -1.74 12.56 4.39
C GLU A 326 -1.77 11.97 5.79
N ILE A 327 -0.91 12.45 6.73
CA ILE A 327 -0.87 11.97 8.11
C ILE A 327 -1.93 12.71 8.92
N SER A 328 -2.71 11.96 9.71
CA SER A 328 -3.73 12.50 10.61
C SER A 328 -3.38 12.23 12.06
N SER A 329 -3.77 13.12 12.97
CA SER A 329 -3.66 12.91 14.42
C SER A 329 -4.59 11.81 14.92
N TYR A 330 -5.62 11.45 14.16
CA TYR A 330 -6.46 10.29 14.45
C TYR A 330 -6.92 9.58 13.19
N TYR A 331 -7.28 8.32 13.37
CA TYR A 331 -7.83 7.46 12.35
C TYR A 331 -9.09 6.78 12.86
N SER A 332 -10.16 6.81 12.08
CA SER A 332 -11.44 6.17 12.38
C SER A 332 -11.59 4.89 11.57
N LYS A 333 -11.86 3.77 12.27
CA LYS A 333 -12.22 2.49 11.65
C LYS A 333 -13.40 2.63 10.69
N LYS A 334 -14.44 3.37 11.11
CA LYS A 334 -15.64 3.57 10.30
C LYS A 334 -15.31 4.24 8.97
N ALA A 335 -14.51 5.31 8.99
CA ALA A 335 -14.08 6.03 7.80
C ALA A 335 -13.20 5.14 6.93
N ALA A 336 -12.18 4.51 7.49
CA ALA A 336 -11.25 3.66 6.76
C ALA A 336 -11.93 2.43 6.10
N VAL A 337 -12.88 1.80 6.80
CA VAL A 337 -13.68 0.70 6.22
C VAL A 337 -14.59 1.19 5.11
N ALA A 338 -15.18 2.39 5.24
CA ALA A 338 -16.00 2.99 4.19
C ALA A 338 -15.17 3.29 2.93
N ASP A 339 -13.97 3.84 3.11
CA ASP A 339 -13.05 4.14 2.01
C ASP A 339 -12.66 2.86 1.25
N ILE A 340 -12.28 1.78 1.96
CA ILE A 340 -11.97 0.49 1.33
C ILE A 340 -13.17 -0.07 0.58
N LYS A 341 -14.37 0.01 1.14
CA LYS A 341 -15.59 -0.48 0.48
C LYS A 341 -15.88 0.33 -0.77
N THR A 342 -15.73 1.64 -0.72
CA THR A 342 -15.90 2.53 -1.87
C THR A 342 -14.86 2.25 -2.94
N GLU A 343 -13.60 2.10 -2.57
CA GLU A 343 -12.53 1.75 -3.52
C GLU A 343 -12.79 0.40 -4.19
N ARG A 344 -13.19 -0.62 -3.41
CA ARG A 344 -13.54 -1.94 -3.96
C ARG A 344 -14.74 -1.87 -4.91
N ALA A 345 -15.78 -1.13 -4.54
CA ALA A 345 -16.96 -0.93 -5.39
C ALA A 345 -16.59 -0.22 -6.69
N THR A 346 -15.80 0.84 -6.63
CA THR A 346 -15.30 1.55 -7.81
C THR A 346 -14.49 0.62 -8.72
N LYS A 347 -13.57 -0.16 -8.16
CA LYS A 347 -12.81 -1.15 -8.92
C LYS A 347 -13.72 -2.18 -9.59
N GLN A 348 -14.76 -2.65 -8.91
CA GLN A 348 -15.73 -3.59 -9.49
C GLN A 348 -16.49 -2.99 -10.66
N ILE A 349 -16.94 -1.73 -10.55
CA ILE A 349 -17.63 -1.02 -11.66
C ILE A 349 -16.70 -0.90 -12.87
N VAL A 350 -15.45 -0.48 -12.68
CA VAL A 350 -14.45 -0.40 -13.75
C VAL A 350 -14.23 -1.76 -14.40
N ASN A 351 -14.13 -2.83 -13.59
CA ASN A 351 -13.94 -4.19 -14.09
C ASN A 351 -15.13 -4.65 -14.94
N ILE A 352 -16.36 -4.40 -14.50
CA ILE A 352 -17.57 -4.72 -15.27
C ILE A 352 -17.55 -3.95 -16.60
N PHE A 353 -17.19 -2.68 -16.57
CA PHE A 353 -17.10 -1.86 -17.78
C PHE A 353 -16.07 -2.44 -18.78
N VAL A 354 -14.87 -2.78 -18.31
CA VAL A 354 -13.80 -3.35 -19.14
C VAL A 354 -14.24 -4.68 -19.77
N ILE A 355 -14.83 -5.58 -18.98
CA ILE A 355 -15.31 -6.88 -19.47
C ILE A 355 -16.41 -6.69 -20.49
N SER A 356 -17.37 -5.78 -20.24
CA SER A 356 -18.46 -5.47 -21.17
C SER A 356 -17.93 -4.89 -22.49
N ALA A 357 -16.96 -3.99 -22.43
CA ALA A 357 -16.32 -3.41 -23.62
C ALA A 357 -15.60 -4.49 -24.44
N MET A 358 -14.90 -5.43 -23.80
CA MET A 358 -14.27 -6.56 -24.48
C MET A 358 -15.30 -7.50 -25.12
N ALA A 359 -16.42 -7.75 -24.46
CA ALA A 359 -17.50 -8.56 -25.03
C ALA A 359 -18.14 -7.88 -26.27
N ILE A 360 -18.43 -6.57 -26.19
CA ILE A 360 -18.95 -5.80 -27.31
C ILE A 360 -17.95 -5.79 -28.48
N ALA A 361 -16.66 -5.59 -28.23
CA ALA A 361 -15.62 -5.64 -29.26
C ALA A 361 -15.54 -7.03 -29.91
N SER A 362 -15.70 -8.11 -29.13
CA SER A 362 -15.76 -9.47 -29.67
C SER A 362 -16.96 -9.68 -30.58
N MET A 363 -18.15 -9.22 -30.17
CA MET A 363 -19.37 -9.28 -30.99
C MET A 363 -19.22 -8.47 -32.28
N PHE A 364 -18.63 -7.27 -32.18
CA PHE A 364 -18.36 -6.43 -33.34
C PHE A 364 -17.42 -7.09 -34.35
N LEU A 365 -16.34 -7.73 -33.88
CA LEU A 365 -15.45 -8.48 -34.76
C LEU A 365 -16.15 -9.62 -35.49
N VAL A 366 -17.03 -10.36 -34.79
CA VAL A 366 -17.85 -11.42 -35.42
C VAL A 366 -18.79 -10.82 -36.45
N TYR A 367 -19.49 -9.74 -36.11
CA TYR A 367 -20.41 -9.05 -37.00
C TYR A 367 -19.74 -8.57 -38.30
N VAL A 368 -18.62 -7.87 -38.20
CA VAL A 368 -17.82 -7.39 -39.34
C VAL A 368 -17.38 -8.58 -40.22
N LYS A 369 -16.99 -9.72 -39.59
CA LYS A 369 -16.60 -10.90 -40.35
C LYS A 369 -17.79 -11.48 -41.15
N VAL A 370 -18.96 -11.59 -40.51
CA VAL A 370 -20.19 -12.08 -41.16
C VAL A 370 -20.58 -11.18 -42.32
N LEU A 371 -20.59 -9.85 -42.13
CA LEU A 371 -20.89 -8.90 -43.21
C LEU A 371 -19.92 -9.07 -44.38
N SER A 372 -18.63 -9.15 -44.11
CA SER A 372 -17.62 -9.31 -45.18
C SER A 372 -17.76 -10.65 -45.93
N GLU A 373 -18.45 -11.63 -45.38
CA GLU A 373 -18.75 -12.89 -46.06
C GLU A 373 -20.06 -12.86 -46.84
N LEU A 374 -20.99 -11.94 -46.53
CA LEU A 374 -22.24 -11.76 -47.25
C LEU A 374 -22.07 -10.85 -48.51
N GLU A 375 -21.08 -9.96 -48.49
CA GLU A 375 -20.78 -9.05 -49.59
C GLU A 375 -19.92 -9.70 -50.71
N ASP A 376 -19.30 -10.82 -50.42
CA ASP A 376 -18.50 -11.63 -51.39
C ASP A 376 -19.32 -12.80 -51.97
#